data_55bef487d991c52381c87124830fdeb5
#
_entry.id   55bef487d991c52381c87124830fdeb5
#
_cell.length_a   1.000
_cell.length_b   1.000
_cell.length_c   1.000
_cell.angle_alpha   90.00
_cell.angle_beta   90.00
_cell.angle_gamma   90.00
#
_symmetry.space_group_name_H-M   'P 1'
#
loop_
_entity.id
_entity.type
_entity.pdbx_description
1 polymer ?
#
loop_
_entity_poly.entity_id
_entity_poly.type
_entity_poly.pdbx_seq_one_letter_code
_entity_poly.pdbx_strand_id
1 'polypeptide(L)'
;MKYETKVLTTKYQKPDAYGALSMPVYLTAAFEFPDAKAMSDAFCGRSMAPSYARIANPTVTYLEERVRQITGAASVTALNTGMAAIAYALTAVSGAGLNIVASKHLFGNSVSLIRDTLGSFGVEPRFVDFTKPEEVEAQIDDKTAALFFEIITNPQLFVADIKKLSEIAHSKGLPLIADTTIVPFPAFHAGDFGVDIEVVSSTKYISGGGTGLGGLLIDYGRFDWSQSPSPALQSRTKKVGKKLAFTARVKTELVTNLGSLMTPQVAYMETLGLDTLAIRFRRQAGSALWLAQQCQALPEIKRVNYTGLEDNPFYELSKAQFGSLPGAVFTIDLESKEAAWAFIDKLQIIRRATNLFDRKSLAIHPASTIFGLFTPEQCAEMSVPGTTVRLSIGLEAREDLLEDIKQAVK
;
A
#
# COMPACT_ATOMS: atom_id res chain seq x y z
N MET A 1 12.93 20.35 2.88
CA MET A 1 11.70 20.90 2.24
C MET A 1 10.53 20.07 2.73
N LYS A 2 9.41 20.69 3.15
CA LYS A 2 8.20 19.99 3.61
C LYS A 2 7.48 19.33 2.43
N TYR A 3 6.65 18.31 2.70
CA TYR A 3 5.93 17.52 1.69
C TYR A 3 5.16 18.41 0.70
N GLU A 4 4.38 19.37 1.20
CA GLU A 4 3.50 20.22 0.41
C GLU A 4 4.27 21.05 -0.65
N THR A 5 5.46 21.51 -0.28
CA THR A 5 6.32 22.23 -1.25
C THR A 5 7.03 21.24 -2.16
N LYS A 6 7.54 20.13 -1.61
CA LYS A 6 8.28 19.13 -2.35
C LYS A 6 7.43 18.52 -3.48
N VAL A 7 6.18 18.18 -3.19
CA VAL A 7 5.27 17.58 -4.17
C VAL A 7 4.93 18.52 -5.32
N LEU A 8 4.84 19.84 -5.07
CA LEU A 8 4.50 20.83 -6.10
C LEU A 8 5.71 21.34 -6.90
N THR A 9 6.93 21.13 -6.40
CA THR A 9 8.15 21.65 -7.01
C THR A 9 9.03 20.57 -7.64
N THR A 10 8.52 19.33 -7.73
CA THR A 10 9.23 18.22 -8.39
C THR A 10 9.54 18.59 -9.85
N LYS A 11 10.82 18.62 -10.18
CA LYS A 11 11.27 18.90 -11.55
C LYS A 11 11.26 17.63 -12.38
N TYR A 12 10.64 17.69 -13.55
CA TYR A 12 10.76 16.63 -14.54
C TYR A 12 11.94 16.89 -15.45
N GLN A 13 12.77 15.89 -15.67
CA GLN A 13 14.02 16.06 -16.44
C GLN A 13 13.80 16.35 -17.94
N LYS A 14 12.62 15.98 -18.47
CA LYS A 14 12.21 16.24 -19.83
C LYS A 14 10.96 17.13 -19.80
N PRO A 15 11.10 18.45 -19.76
CA PRO A 15 9.97 19.35 -19.78
C PRO A 15 9.14 19.12 -21.05
N ASP A 16 7.83 19.39 -20.95
CA ASP A 16 6.96 19.43 -22.11
C ASP A 16 7.44 20.46 -23.14
N ALA A 17 7.31 20.13 -24.44
CA ALA A 17 7.79 20.96 -25.53
C ALA A 17 7.13 22.37 -25.55
N TYR A 18 5.96 22.52 -24.97
CA TYR A 18 5.21 23.77 -24.88
C TYR A 18 5.30 24.44 -23.50
N GLY A 19 6.02 23.84 -22.54
CA GLY A 19 6.19 24.40 -21.19
C GLY A 19 4.95 24.28 -20.31
N ALA A 20 4.12 23.25 -20.51
CA ALA A 20 2.96 23.00 -19.68
C ALA A 20 3.35 22.82 -18.21
N LEU A 21 2.64 23.49 -17.28
CA LEU A 21 2.87 23.34 -15.83
C LEU A 21 2.43 21.97 -15.31
N SER A 22 1.35 21.43 -15.87
CA SER A 22 0.90 20.07 -15.60
C SER A 22 1.38 19.14 -16.69
N MET A 23 1.89 17.95 -16.31
CA MET A 23 2.33 16.95 -17.27
C MET A 23 1.20 16.57 -18.22
N PRO A 24 1.37 16.65 -19.55
CA PRO A 24 0.36 16.20 -20.51
C PRO A 24 0.07 14.70 -20.42
N VAL A 25 -1.12 14.30 -20.85
CA VAL A 25 -1.50 12.89 -20.92
C VAL A 25 -1.13 12.33 -22.30
N TYR A 26 -0.12 11.46 -22.33
CA TYR A 26 0.34 10.80 -23.56
C TYR A 26 -0.47 9.53 -23.82
N LEU A 27 -1.53 9.65 -24.63
CA LEU A 27 -2.40 8.52 -25.04
C LEU A 27 -1.90 7.90 -26.33
N THR A 28 -0.80 7.15 -26.26
CA THR A 28 -0.26 6.43 -27.40
C THR A 28 0.33 5.09 -26.96
N ALA A 29 0.29 4.09 -27.82
CA ALA A 29 0.90 2.80 -27.58
C ALA A 29 2.39 2.77 -27.99
N ALA A 30 2.76 3.53 -29.03
CA ALA A 30 4.11 3.51 -29.60
C ALA A 30 4.64 4.94 -29.80
N PHE A 31 5.96 5.04 -29.90
CA PHE A 31 6.68 6.30 -30.11
C PHE A 31 7.58 6.18 -31.33
N GLU A 32 7.66 7.25 -32.14
CA GLU A 32 8.51 7.31 -33.28
C GLU A 32 9.95 7.69 -32.88
N PHE A 33 10.94 7.14 -33.59
CA PHE A 33 12.35 7.42 -33.40
C PHE A 33 12.91 8.17 -34.60
N PRO A 34 13.90 9.04 -34.42
CA PRO A 34 14.51 9.80 -35.53
C PRO A 34 15.25 8.91 -36.52
N ASP A 35 15.75 7.75 -36.07
CA ASP A 35 16.45 6.77 -36.90
C ASP A 35 16.49 5.38 -36.28
N ALA A 36 16.91 4.38 -37.04
CA ALA A 36 16.98 2.99 -36.61
C ALA A 36 17.99 2.77 -35.46
N LYS A 37 19.04 3.57 -35.37
CA LYS A 37 20.02 3.48 -34.28
C LYS A 37 19.39 3.94 -32.96
N ALA A 38 18.70 5.07 -32.93
CA ALA A 38 17.99 5.57 -31.75
C ALA A 38 16.95 4.57 -31.27
N MET A 39 16.20 3.93 -32.19
CA MET A 39 15.28 2.85 -31.89
C MET A 39 16.00 1.65 -31.26
N SER A 40 17.09 1.16 -31.86
CA SER A 40 17.90 0.08 -31.30
C SER A 40 18.43 0.39 -29.91
N ASP A 41 18.91 1.61 -29.69
CA ASP A 41 19.45 2.04 -28.40
C ASP A 41 18.37 2.04 -27.30
N ALA A 42 17.14 2.45 -27.60
CA ALA A 42 16.00 2.38 -26.68
C ALA A 42 15.64 0.93 -26.32
N PHE A 43 15.53 0.04 -27.32
CA PHE A 43 15.18 -1.37 -27.08
C PHE A 43 16.29 -2.15 -26.35
N CYS A 44 17.55 -1.76 -26.54
CA CYS A 44 18.69 -2.39 -25.85
C CYS A 44 19.01 -1.75 -24.49
N GLY A 45 18.20 -0.80 -24.00
CA GLY A 45 18.40 -0.13 -22.72
C GLY A 45 19.60 0.82 -22.68
N ARG A 46 20.11 1.26 -23.84
CA ARG A 46 21.18 2.25 -23.97
C ARG A 46 20.63 3.68 -24.00
N SER A 47 19.31 3.83 -24.12
CA SER A 47 18.61 5.11 -24.08
C SER A 47 17.37 4.99 -23.18
N MET A 48 17.01 6.09 -22.52
CA MET A 48 15.78 6.23 -21.71
C MET A 48 14.58 6.75 -22.52
N ALA A 49 14.67 6.75 -23.85
CA ALA A 49 13.55 7.14 -24.71
C ALA A 49 12.42 6.11 -24.58
N PRO A 50 11.15 6.53 -24.47
CA PRO A 50 10.03 5.61 -24.46
C PRO A 50 9.94 4.89 -25.80
N SER A 51 9.77 3.57 -25.78
CA SER A 51 9.65 2.74 -26.99
C SER A 51 8.23 2.23 -27.20
N TYR A 52 7.60 1.79 -26.15
CA TYR A 52 6.26 1.24 -26.16
C TYR A 52 5.60 1.51 -24.80
N ALA A 53 4.34 1.96 -24.79
CA ALA A 53 3.68 2.46 -23.59
C ALA A 53 3.54 1.41 -22.47
N ARG A 54 3.53 0.10 -22.80
CA ARG A 54 3.58 -0.98 -21.78
C ARG A 54 4.89 -0.99 -21.00
N ILE A 55 5.98 -0.52 -21.58
CA ILE A 55 7.31 -0.48 -20.95
C ILE A 55 7.54 0.85 -20.25
N ALA A 56 7.24 1.96 -20.94
CA ALA A 56 7.37 3.31 -20.42
C ALA A 56 6.41 4.28 -21.13
N ASN A 57 5.71 5.09 -20.35
CA ASN A 57 4.87 6.17 -20.85
C ASN A 57 5.26 7.46 -20.10
N PRO A 58 5.45 8.61 -20.78
CA PRO A 58 5.92 9.83 -20.14
C PRO A 58 5.05 10.31 -18.97
N THR A 59 3.71 10.18 -19.07
CA THR A 59 2.78 10.55 -17.98
C THR A 59 2.95 9.65 -16.75
N VAL A 60 3.10 8.33 -16.98
CA VAL A 60 3.33 7.36 -15.90
C VAL A 60 4.71 7.59 -15.26
N THR A 61 5.73 7.78 -16.08
CA THR A 61 7.10 8.07 -15.60
C THR A 61 7.16 9.36 -14.77
N TYR A 62 6.34 10.37 -15.11
CA TYR A 62 6.24 11.59 -14.32
C TYR A 62 5.68 11.32 -12.90
N LEU A 63 4.62 10.51 -12.78
CA LEU A 63 4.11 10.07 -11.48
C LEU A 63 5.17 9.30 -10.68
N GLU A 64 5.84 8.32 -11.33
CA GLU A 64 6.93 7.55 -10.71
C GLU A 64 8.04 8.46 -10.17
N GLU A 65 8.46 9.45 -10.96
CA GLU A 65 9.52 10.39 -10.57
C GLU A 65 9.09 11.30 -9.41
N ARG A 66 7.83 11.76 -9.41
CA ARG A 66 7.29 12.53 -8.28
C ARG A 66 7.31 11.74 -6.98
N VAL A 67 6.80 10.50 -7.01
CA VAL A 67 6.81 9.62 -5.85
C VAL A 67 8.25 9.31 -5.42
N ARG A 68 9.16 9.03 -6.37
CA ARG A 68 10.58 8.81 -6.09
C ARG A 68 11.22 9.98 -5.35
N GLN A 69 10.95 11.21 -5.79
CA GLN A 69 11.48 12.40 -5.12
C GLN A 69 10.84 12.65 -3.76
N ILE A 70 9.54 12.40 -3.62
CA ILE A 70 8.82 12.55 -2.34
C ILE A 70 9.39 11.59 -1.30
N THR A 71 9.55 10.31 -1.65
CA THR A 71 9.98 9.23 -0.74
C THR A 71 11.49 9.16 -0.56
N GLY A 72 12.26 9.71 -1.49
CA GLY A 72 13.72 9.53 -1.52
C GLY A 72 14.15 8.14 -2.01
N ALA A 73 13.25 7.39 -2.62
CA ALA A 73 13.52 6.07 -3.16
C ALA A 73 14.51 6.07 -4.33
N ALA A 74 15.15 4.96 -4.58
CA ALA A 74 16.01 4.76 -5.75
C ALA A 74 15.18 4.56 -7.02
N SER A 75 14.05 3.83 -6.91
CA SER A 75 13.15 3.57 -8.03
C SER A 75 11.70 3.44 -7.57
N VAL A 76 10.78 3.81 -8.46
CA VAL A 76 9.35 3.58 -8.33
C VAL A 76 8.86 2.91 -9.61
N THR A 77 7.89 1.99 -9.47
CA THR A 77 7.17 1.39 -10.59
C THR A 77 5.67 1.55 -10.32
N ALA A 78 4.98 2.27 -11.20
CA ALA A 78 3.54 2.46 -11.13
C ALA A 78 2.81 1.35 -11.88
N LEU A 79 1.92 0.66 -11.18
CA LEU A 79 1.18 -0.50 -11.63
C LEU A 79 -0.33 -0.23 -11.60
N ASN A 80 -1.11 -1.03 -12.30
CA ASN A 80 -2.56 -0.80 -12.45
C ASN A 80 -3.39 -1.09 -11.17
N THR A 81 -2.83 -1.78 -10.18
CA THR A 81 -3.51 -2.06 -8.89
C THR A 81 -2.50 -2.24 -7.75
N GLY A 82 -2.93 -2.02 -6.50
CA GLY A 82 -2.14 -2.37 -5.32
C GLY A 82 -1.81 -3.87 -5.27
N MET A 83 -2.75 -4.74 -5.67
CA MET A 83 -2.50 -6.19 -5.75
C MET A 83 -1.42 -6.55 -6.76
N ALA A 84 -1.33 -5.85 -7.89
CA ALA A 84 -0.22 -6.03 -8.84
C ALA A 84 1.12 -5.61 -8.23
N ALA A 85 1.14 -4.54 -7.43
CA ALA A 85 2.36 -4.11 -6.73
C ALA A 85 2.82 -5.16 -5.71
N ILE A 86 1.91 -5.73 -4.90
CA ILE A 86 2.21 -6.84 -3.98
C ILE A 86 2.69 -8.07 -4.75
N ALA A 87 1.96 -8.48 -5.80
CA ALA A 87 2.30 -9.66 -6.60
C ALA A 87 3.70 -9.53 -7.22
N TYR A 88 4.03 -8.36 -7.77
CA TYR A 88 5.35 -8.15 -8.38
C TYR A 88 6.46 -8.04 -7.33
N ALA A 89 6.20 -7.42 -6.17
CA ALA A 89 7.16 -7.39 -5.08
C ALA A 89 7.54 -8.82 -4.66
N LEU A 90 6.54 -9.65 -4.37
CA LEU A 90 6.74 -11.00 -3.87
C LEU A 90 7.28 -11.96 -4.95
N THR A 91 6.78 -11.89 -6.18
CA THR A 91 7.30 -12.70 -7.31
C THR A 91 8.75 -12.33 -7.63
N ALA A 92 9.12 -11.05 -7.48
CA ALA A 92 10.49 -10.61 -7.75
C ALA A 92 11.51 -11.22 -6.79
N VAL A 93 11.14 -11.47 -5.54
CA VAL A 93 12.06 -12.00 -4.51
C VAL A 93 11.98 -13.50 -4.35
N SER A 94 10.84 -14.13 -4.67
CA SER A 94 10.59 -15.55 -4.41
C SER A 94 10.68 -16.43 -5.66
N GLY A 95 10.38 -17.71 -5.50
CA GLY A 95 10.33 -18.73 -6.55
C GLY A 95 10.09 -20.11 -5.96
N ALA A 96 9.94 -21.12 -6.79
CA ALA A 96 9.71 -22.50 -6.35
C ALA A 96 10.79 -22.98 -5.36
N GLY A 97 10.35 -23.56 -4.25
CA GLY A 97 11.22 -24.06 -3.19
C GLY A 97 11.68 -23.01 -2.17
N LEU A 98 11.31 -21.73 -2.36
CA LEU A 98 11.51 -20.67 -1.38
C LEU A 98 10.25 -20.43 -0.57
N ASN A 99 10.37 -19.76 0.59
CA ASN A 99 9.23 -19.35 1.41
C ASN A 99 9.18 -17.84 1.60
N ILE A 100 7.99 -17.36 1.96
CA ILE A 100 7.72 -15.99 2.39
C ILE A 100 7.15 -16.04 3.79
N VAL A 101 7.80 -15.38 4.75
CA VAL A 101 7.23 -15.15 6.08
C VAL A 101 6.36 -13.90 6.00
N ALA A 102 5.06 -14.06 6.20
CA ALA A 102 4.07 -13.02 6.01
C ALA A 102 3.16 -12.86 7.24
N SER A 103 2.64 -11.66 7.45
CA SER A 103 1.67 -11.42 8.51
C SER A 103 0.39 -12.22 8.28
N LYS A 104 -0.12 -12.89 9.34
CA LYS A 104 -1.43 -13.55 9.31
C LYS A 104 -2.61 -12.57 9.25
N HIS A 105 -2.38 -11.30 9.57
CA HIS A 105 -3.39 -10.25 9.63
C HIS A 105 -3.43 -9.36 8.36
N LEU A 106 -2.97 -9.88 7.22
CA LEU A 106 -3.02 -9.18 5.94
C LEU A 106 -4.46 -9.03 5.43
N PHE A 107 -4.64 -8.09 4.52
CA PHE A 107 -5.83 -8.01 3.67
C PHE A 107 -6.11 -9.36 2.98
N GLY A 108 -7.37 -9.80 2.96
CA GLY A 108 -7.75 -11.15 2.51
C GLY A 108 -7.19 -11.56 1.15
N ASN A 109 -7.17 -10.64 0.16
CA ASN A 109 -6.59 -10.95 -1.16
C ASN A 109 -5.06 -11.12 -1.11
N SER A 110 -4.36 -10.45 -0.20
CA SER A 110 -2.91 -10.64 -0.01
C SER A 110 -2.62 -12.03 0.56
N VAL A 111 -3.46 -12.50 1.51
CA VAL A 111 -3.39 -13.88 2.02
C VAL A 111 -3.62 -14.90 0.90
N SER A 112 -4.69 -14.72 0.11
CA SER A 112 -4.99 -15.61 -1.01
C SER A 112 -3.90 -15.59 -2.08
N LEU A 113 -3.34 -14.43 -2.40
CA LEU A 113 -2.21 -14.31 -3.34
C LEU A 113 -1.03 -15.17 -2.89
N ILE A 114 -0.63 -15.07 -1.62
CA ILE A 114 0.55 -15.79 -1.10
C ILE A 114 0.23 -17.28 -0.98
N ARG A 115 -0.92 -17.63 -0.38
CA ARG A 115 -1.31 -19.01 -0.09
C ARG A 115 -1.66 -19.79 -1.37
N ASP A 116 -2.54 -19.22 -2.18
CA ASP A 116 -3.15 -19.95 -3.29
C ASP A 116 -2.40 -19.72 -4.61
N THR A 117 -2.13 -18.45 -4.98
CA THR A 117 -1.50 -18.13 -6.26
C THR A 117 -0.01 -18.44 -6.24
N LEU A 118 0.77 -17.85 -5.33
CA LEU A 118 2.21 -18.12 -5.26
C LEU A 118 2.49 -19.54 -4.77
N GLY A 119 1.63 -20.07 -3.88
CA GLY A 119 1.69 -21.48 -3.46
C GLY A 119 1.59 -22.44 -4.63
N SER A 120 0.72 -22.18 -5.62
CA SER A 120 0.61 -23.00 -6.82
C SER A 120 1.87 -22.95 -7.71
N PHE A 121 2.72 -21.95 -7.57
CA PHE A 121 4.03 -21.84 -8.20
C PHE A 121 5.18 -22.36 -7.33
N GLY A 122 4.86 -23.04 -6.22
CA GLY A 122 5.84 -23.69 -5.35
C GLY A 122 6.51 -22.75 -4.33
N VAL A 123 5.94 -21.59 -4.05
CA VAL A 123 6.35 -20.71 -2.94
C VAL A 123 5.64 -21.15 -1.66
N GLU A 124 6.38 -21.50 -0.60
CA GLU A 124 5.80 -21.88 0.68
C GLU A 124 5.33 -20.64 1.47
N PRO A 125 4.03 -20.54 1.84
CA PRO A 125 3.55 -19.47 2.71
C PRO A 125 3.80 -19.78 4.18
N ARG A 126 4.32 -18.83 4.96
CA ARG A 126 4.47 -18.93 6.43
C ARG A 126 3.80 -17.73 7.07
N PHE A 127 2.57 -17.93 7.57
CA PHE A 127 1.79 -16.87 8.20
C PHE A 127 1.99 -16.85 9.71
N VAL A 128 2.41 -15.70 10.25
CA VAL A 128 2.69 -15.50 11.68
C VAL A 128 2.19 -14.14 12.17
N ASP A 129 2.21 -13.95 13.48
CA ASP A 129 1.80 -12.70 14.10
C ASP A 129 2.94 -11.66 14.09
N PHE A 130 2.86 -10.67 13.21
CA PHE A 130 3.87 -9.61 13.10
C PHE A 130 3.83 -8.58 14.22
N THR A 131 2.86 -8.65 15.14
CA THR A 131 2.90 -7.89 16.40
C THR A 131 3.83 -8.52 17.42
N LYS A 132 4.35 -9.72 17.12
CA LYS A 132 5.27 -10.52 17.95
C LYS A 132 6.55 -10.82 17.16
N PRO A 133 7.54 -9.95 17.19
CA PRO A 133 8.77 -10.11 16.41
C PRO A 133 9.50 -11.43 16.62
N GLU A 134 9.42 -12.00 17.82
CA GLU A 134 10.01 -13.31 18.16
C GLU A 134 9.36 -14.47 17.40
N GLU A 135 8.06 -14.42 17.15
CA GLU A 135 7.36 -15.42 16.32
C GLU A 135 7.81 -15.30 14.86
N VAL A 136 8.04 -14.07 14.38
CA VAL A 136 8.55 -13.81 13.01
C VAL A 136 9.96 -14.39 12.87
N GLU A 137 10.85 -14.12 13.81
CA GLU A 137 12.24 -14.60 13.75
C GLU A 137 12.30 -16.13 13.76
N ALA A 138 11.45 -16.80 14.55
CA ALA A 138 11.39 -18.26 14.65
C ALA A 138 10.98 -18.97 13.34
N GLN A 139 10.34 -18.26 12.40
CA GLN A 139 9.91 -18.83 11.10
C GLN A 139 10.93 -18.64 9.97
N ILE A 140 12.01 -17.93 10.22
CA ILE A 140 13.05 -17.66 9.22
C ILE A 140 14.00 -18.85 9.11
N ASP A 141 14.25 -19.27 7.87
CA ASP A 141 15.27 -20.26 7.51
C ASP A 141 16.07 -19.84 6.26
N ASP A 142 16.93 -20.71 5.75
CA ASP A 142 17.79 -20.49 4.59
C ASP A 142 17.04 -20.38 3.26
N LYS A 143 15.75 -20.78 3.23
CA LYS A 143 14.85 -20.66 2.08
C LYS A 143 13.95 -19.42 2.15
N THR A 144 14.01 -18.67 3.23
CA THR A 144 13.18 -17.46 3.37
C THR A 144 13.64 -16.39 2.40
N ALA A 145 12.72 -15.91 1.56
CA ALA A 145 12.99 -14.93 0.52
C ALA A 145 12.77 -13.48 0.98
N ALA A 146 11.79 -13.26 1.85
CA ALA A 146 11.42 -11.94 2.37
C ALA A 146 10.52 -12.04 3.60
N LEU A 147 10.45 -10.94 4.36
CA LEU A 147 9.38 -10.66 5.31
C LEU A 147 8.37 -9.72 4.65
N PHE A 148 7.06 -10.03 4.77
CA PHE A 148 5.98 -9.20 4.21
C PHE A 148 4.86 -8.92 5.21
N PHE A 149 4.48 -7.65 5.37
CA PHE A 149 3.44 -7.23 6.32
C PHE A 149 2.77 -5.91 5.93
N GLU A 150 1.63 -5.60 6.56
CA GLU A 150 1.00 -4.28 6.56
C GLU A 150 1.44 -3.51 7.81
N ILE A 151 1.83 -2.25 7.68
CA ILE A 151 2.31 -1.42 8.81
C ILE A 151 1.22 -1.18 9.86
N ILE A 152 -0.03 -1.04 9.41
CA ILE A 152 -1.26 -1.12 10.21
C ILE A 152 -2.19 -2.06 9.45
N THR A 153 -2.69 -3.09 10.10
CA THR A 153 -3.53 -4.10 9.46
C THR A 153 -4.96 -3.62 9.23
N ASN A 154 -5.62 -4.17 8.22
CA ASN A 154 -7.00 -3.84 7.88
C ASN A 154 -7.86 -5.12 7.83
N PRO A 155 -8.91 -5.26 8.67
CA PRO A 155 -9.56 -4.22 9.50
C PRO A 155 -9.12 -4.19 10.97
N GLN A 156 -8.22 -5.05 11.41
CA GLN A 156 -7.88 -5.27 12.82
C GLN A 156 -7.21 -4.04 13.47
N LEU A 157 -6.53 -3.21 12.67
CA LEU A 157 -5.77 -2.04 13.06
C LEU A 157 -4.63 -2.38 14.06
N PHE A 158 -4.04 -3.55 13.92
CA PHE A 158 -2.82 -3.93 14.65
C PHE A 158 -1.62 -3.22 14.04
N VAL A 159 -0.70 -2.77 14.89
CA VAL A 159 0.50 -2.05 14.48
C VAL A 159 1.72 -2.93 14.62
N ALA A 160 2.50 -3.07 13.57
CA ALA A 160 3.78 -3.77 13.60
C ALA A 160 4.90 -2.84 14.07
N ASP A 161 5.84 -3.35 14.88
CA ASP A 161 7.09 -2.65 15.19
C ASP A 161 8.04 -2.76 14.00
N ILE A 162 7.96 -1.76 13.10
CA ILE A 162 8.66 -1.77 11.82
C ILE A 162 10.17 -1.79 12.02
N LYS A 163 10.69 -1.03 13.00
CA LYS A 163 12.11 -0.95 13.28
C LYS A 163 12.65 -2.28 13.77
N LYS A 164 11.94 -2.93 14.70
CA LYS A 164 12.32 -4.24 15.23
C LYS A 164 12.29 -5.32 14.13
N LEU A 165 11.26 -5.31 13.27
CA LEU A 165 11.17 -6.22 12.13
C LEU A 165 12.29 -5.99 11.12
N SER A 166 12.69 -4.73 10.89
CA SER A 166 13.82 -4.38 10.02
C SER A 166 15.15 -4.93 10.58
N GLU A 167 15.38 -4.78 11.90
CA GLU A 167 16.57 -5.33 12.57
C GLU A 167 16.63 -6.85 12.40
N ILE A 168 15.52 -7.56 12.60
CA ILE A 168 15.44 -9.02 12.40
C ILE A 168 15.72 -9.37 10.93
N ALA A 169 15.02 -8.78 9.99
CA ALA A 169 15.19 -9.06 8.57
C ALA A 169 16.65 -8.88 8.13
N HIS A 170 17.23 -7.73 8.43
CA HIS A 170 18.60 -7.40 8.00
C HIS A 170 19.66 -8.26 8.70
N SER A 171 19.46 -8.65 9.97
CA SER A 171 20.37 -9.56 10.67
C SER A 171 20.43 -10.95 10.02
N LYS A 172 19.37 -11.35 9.32
CA LYS A 172 19.26 -12.62 8.59
C LYS A 172 19.55 -12.47 7.08
N GLY A 173 19.95 -11.27 6.62
CA GLY A 173 20.20 -11.01 5.21
C GLY A 173 18.93 -11.02 4.33
N LEU A 174 17.76 -10.67 4.90
CA LEU A 174 16.47 -10.69 4.23
C LEU A 174 15.98 -9.26 3.96
N PRO A 175 15.27 -9.02 2.83
CA PRO A 175 14.59 -7.77 2.60
C PRO A 175 13.31 -7.67 3.42
N LEU A 176 13.03 -6.47 3.95
CA LEU A 176 11.77 -6.13 4.58
C LEU A 176 10.84 -5.46 3.56
N ILE A 177 9.69 -6.09 3.27
CA ILE A 177 8.66 -5.58 2.34
C ILE A 177 7.43 -5.18 3.15
N ALA A 178 6.99 -3.93 3.02
CA ALA A 178 5.86 -3.41 3.77
C ALA A 178 4.78 -2.81 2.85
N ASP A 179 3.52 -3.13 3.12
CA ASP A 179 2.38 -2.39 2.59
C ASP A 179 2.05 -1.22 3.53
N THR A 180 2.18 0.00 3.02
CA THR A 180 2.02 1.24 3.77
C THR A 180 0.73 1.99 3.40
N THR A 181 -0.20 1.35 2.72
CA THR A 181 -1.42 1.96 2.17
C THR A 181 -2.22 2.76 3.19
N ILE A 182 -2.19 2.37 4.48
CA ILE A 182 -3.01 3.02 5.54
C ILE A 182 -2.44 4.37 5.98
N VAL A 183 -1.10 4.57 5.94
CA VAL A 183 -0.48 5.83 6.35
C VAL A 183 0.32 6.42 5.19
N PRO A 184 -0.15 7.51 4.57
CA PRO A 184 0.45 8.04 3.35
C PRO A 184 1.71 8.88 3.60
N PHE A 185 2.45 9.14 2.53
CA PHE A 185 3.74 9.86 2.50
C PHE A 185 3.84 11.15 3.33
N PRO A 186 2.79 11.99 3.49
CA PRO A 186 2.89 13.17 4.36
C PRO A 186 3.11 12.87 5.84
N ALA A 187 2.76 11.66 6.30
CA ALA A 187 2.82 11.25 7.70
C ALA A 187 3.87 10.16 7.96
N PHE A 188 4.27 9.39 6.95
CA PHE A 188 5.15 8.25 7.14
C PHE A 188 6.12 8.08 5.96
N HIS A 189 7.39 7.81 6.27
CA HIS A 189 8.44 7.51 5.31
C HIS A 189 9.04 6.14 5.64
N ALA A 190 8.61 5.12 4.93
CA ALA A 190 8.97 3.72 5.20
C ALA A 190 10.49 3.46 5.21
N GLY A 191 11.22 4.13 4.31
CA GLY A 191 12.68 4.02 4.27
C GLY A 191 13.39 4.47 5.56
N ASP A 192 12.82 5.40 6.34
CA ASP A 192 13.42 5.85 7.60
C ASP A 192 13.34 4.79 8.71
N PHE A 193 12.47 3.80 8.52
CA PHE A 193 12.27 2.66 9.43
C PHE A 193 12.95 1.37 8.93
N GLY A 194 13.73 1.44 7.85
CA GLY A 194 14.49 0.29 7.34
C GLY A 194 13.70 -0.62 6.40
N VAL A 195 12.54 -0.18 5.89
CA VAL A 195 11.83 -0.90 4.83
C VAL A 195 12.64 -0.81 3.53
N ASP A 196 12.87 -1.95 2.88
CA ASP A 196 13.64 -2.03 1.64
C ASP A 196 12.73 -1.83 0.42
N ILE A 197 11.55 -2.47 0.46
CA ILE A 197 10.53 -2.39 -0.58
C ILE A 197 9.21 -1.95 0.05
N GLU A 198 8.66 -0.88 -0.46
CA GLU A 198 7.35 -0.37 -0.04
C GLU A 198 6.31 -0.63 -1.13
N VAL A 199 5.15 -1.10 -0.74
CA VAL A 199 3.98 -1.29 -1.60
C VAL A 199 2.87 -0.36 -1.15
N VAL A 200 2.24 0.32 -2.10
CA VAL A 200 1.12 1.23 -1.82
C VAL A 200 -0.02 0.97 -2.81
N SER A 201 -1.22 0.77 -2.31
CA SER A 201 -2.42 0.88 -3.16
C SER A 201 -2.73 2.36 -3.39
N SER A 202 -2.26 2.91 -4.50
CA SER A 202 -2.47 4.33 -4.85
C SER A 202 -3.93 4.65 -5.17
N THR A 203 -4.76 3.63 -5.39
CA THR A 203 -6.24 3.70 -5.42
C THR A 203 -6.81 4.47 -4.22
N LYS A 204 -6.14 4.44 -3.08
CA LYS A 204 -6.63 4.94 -1.80
C LYS A 204 -6.38 6.45 -1.66
N TYR A 205 -5.59 6.87 -0.70
CA TYR A 205 -5.30 8.31 -0.48
C TYR A 205 -4.78 9.03 -1.73
N ILE A 206 -3.94 8.37 -2.54
CA ILE A 206 -3.25 9.03 -3.65
C ILE A 206 -4.21 9.41 -4.76
N SER A 207 -5.13 8.53 -5.16
CA SER A 207 -6.10 8.83 -6.22
C SER A 207 -6.99 10.05 -5.91
N GLY A 208 -7.12 10.38 -4.63
CA GLY A 208 -7.81 11.57 -4.17
C GLY A 208 -9.34 11.53 -4.27
N GLY A 209 -9.92 10.48 -4.80
CA GLY A 209 -11.37 10.39 -4.97
C GLY A 209 -11.92 9.02 -5.31
N GLY A 210 -11.09 7.96 -5.22
CA GLY A 210 -11.49 6.62 -5.63
C GLY A 210 -11.84 6.52 -7.12
N THR A 211 -11.19 7.36 -7.94
CA THR A 211 -11.50 7.49 -9.37
C THR A 211 -10.60 6.65 -10.28
N GLY A 212 -9.50 6.12 -9.75
CA GLY A 212 -8.56 5.28 -10.46
C GLY A 212 -8.07 4.13 -9.60
N LEU A 213 -7.84 2.98 -10.21
CA LEU A 213 -7.13 1.87 -9.58
C LEU A 213 -5.64 2.00 -9.87
N GLY A 214 -4.81 1.93 -8.83
CA GLY A 214 -3.37 2.01 -9.00
C GLY A 214 -2.61 1.34 -7.87
N GLY A 215 -1.35 1.06 -8.13
CA GLY A 215 -0.39 0.53 -7.18
C GLY A 215 0.98 1.11 -7.42
N LEU A 216 1.73 1.33 -6.36
CA LEU A 216 3.11 1.78 -6.44
C LEU A 216 4.00 0.73 -5.77
N LEU A 217 5.07 0.37 -6.47
CA LEU A 217 6.14 -0.47 -5.96
C LEU A 217 7.40 0.39 -5.87
N ILE A 218 7.86 0.61 -4.65
CA ILE A 218 8.90 1.57 -4.30
C ILE A 218 10.11 0.81 -3.77
N ASP A 219 11.26 0.95 -4.43
CA ASP A 219 12.54 0.34 -4.05
C ASP A 219 13.47 1.42 -3.51
N TYR A 220 13.86 1.30 -2.25
CA TYR A 220 14.79 2.24 -1.61
C TYR A 220 16.25 2.04 -2.04
N GLY A 221 16.59 0.96 -2.76
CA GLY A 221 17.92 0.69 -3.30
C GLY A 221 18.99 0.46 -2.22
N ARG A 222 18.58 0.01 -1.03
CA ARG A 222 19.48 -0.18 0.12
C ARG A 222 19.92 -1.61 0.29
N PHE A 223 19.04 -2.57 -0.01
CA PHE A 223 19.29 -3.98 0.19
C PHE A 223 20.36 -4.54 -0.78
N ASP A 224 21.22 -5.40 -0.28
CA ASP A 224 22.20 -6.15 -1.09
C ASP A 224 21.57 -7.42 -1.63
N TRP A 225 21.02 -7.35 -2.85
CA TRP A 225 20.32 -8.47 -3.49
C TRP A 225 21.22 -9.69 -3.78
N SER A 226 22.55 -9.60 -3.58
CA SER A 226 23.42 -10.78 -3.65
C SER A 226 23.20 -11.75 -2.48
N GLN A 227 22.59 -11.29 -1.39
CA GLN A 227 22.23 -12.12 -0.23
C GLN A 227 20.90 -12.88 -0.44
N SER A 228 20.10 -12.49 -1.43
CA SER A 228 18.81 -13.13 -1.71
C SER A 228 19.00 -14.62 -2.06
N PRO A 229 18.17 -15.55 -1.53
CA PRO A 229 18.19 -16.95 -1.96
C PRO A 229 17.64 -17.15 -3.37
N SER A 230 17.03 -16.13 -3.99
CA SER A 230 16.45 -16.20 -5.33
C SER A 230 17.52 -16.26 -6.43
N PRO A 231 17.63 -17.38 -7.20
CA PRO A 231 18.63 -17.50 -8.28
C PRO A 231 18.45 -16.42 -9.36
N ALA A 232 17.21 -15.99 -9.60
CA ALA A 232 16.90 -14.97 -10.59
C ALA A 232 17.47 -13.59 -10.17
N LEU A 233 17.42 -13.23 -8.89
CA LEU A 233 18.02 -12.00 -8.36
C LEU A 233 19.55 -12.11 -8.34
N GLN A 234 20.10 -13.24 -7.88
CA GLN A 234 21.55 -13.48 -7.91
C GLN A 234 22.13 -13.35 -9.31
N SER A 235 21.46 -13.89 -10.33
CA SER A 235 21.88 -13.72 -11.72
C SER A 235 21.84 -12.26 -12.17
N ARG A 236 20.84 -11.50 -11.72
CA ARG A 236 20.70 -10.06 -12.05
C ARG A 236 21.76 -9.20 -11.40
N THR A 237 22.17 -9.50 -10.15
CA THR A 237 23.23 -8.74 -9.46
C THR A 237 24.52 -8.71 -10.26
N LYS A 238 24.84 -9.79 -10.98
CA LYS A 238 26.03 -9.88 -11.84
C LYS A 238 25.96 -8.91 -13.05
N LYS A 239 24.76 -8.54 -13.49
CA LYS A 239 24.54 -7.70 -14.68
C LYS A 239 24.38 -6.22 -14.35
N VAL A 240 23.64 -5.90 -13.29
CA VAL A 240 23.24 -4.51 -12.98
C VAL A 240 23.71 -4.03 -11.60
N GLY A 241 24.46 -4.87 -10.88
CA GLY A 241 24.94 -4.57 -9.53
C GLY A 241 23.94 -4.93 -8.44
N LYS A 242 24.44 -4.97 -7.20
CA LYS A 242 23.76 -5.55 -6.04
C LYS A 242 22.48 -4.82 -5.65
N LYS A 243 22.44 -3.50 -5.81
CA LYS A 243 21.30 -2.67 -5.36
C LYS A 243 20.19 -2.55 -6.39
N LEU A 244 20.50 -2.68 -7.69
CA LEU A 244 19.53 -2.47 -8.77
C LEU A 244 18.86 -3.77 -9.27
N ALA A 245 19.26 -4.93 -8.76
CA ALA A 245 18.80 -6.23 -9.25
C ALA A 245 17.28 -6.41 -9.13
N PHE A 246 16.68 -5.97 -8.03
CA PHE A 246 15.23 -6.04 -7.82
C PHE A 246 14.48 -5.15 -8.84
N THR A 247 14.80 -3.86 -8.86
CA THR A 247 14.18 -2.92 -9.83
C THR A 247 14.35 -3.39 -11.27
N ALA A 248 15.53 -3.89 -11.64
CA ALA A 248 15.78 -4.41 -12.97
C ALA A 248 14.89 -5.62 -13.27
N ARG A 249 14.74 -6.57 -12.31
CA ARG A 249 13.84 -7.72 -12.48
C ARG A 249 12.40 -7.27 -12.66
N VAL A 250 11.92 -6.36 -11.81
CA VAL A 250 10.55 -5.85 -11.93
C VAL A 250 10.32 -5.19 -13.27
N LYS A 251 11.14 -4.21 -13.66
CA LYS A 251 10.89 -3.41 -14.89
C LYS A 251 11.14 -4.18 -16.17
N THR A 252 12.25 -4.92 -16.26
CA THR A 252 12.66 -5.54 -17.54
C THR A 252 12.20 -6.99 -17.73
N GLU A 253 11.61 -7.60 -16.70
CA GLU A 253 11.09 -8.96 -16.77
C GLU A 253 9.59 -9.00 -16.44
N LEU A 254 9.20 -8.66 -15.20
CA LEU A 254 7.82 -8.83 -14.76
C LEU A 254 6.87 -7.85 -15.48
N VAL A 255 7.17 -6.56 -15.51
CA VAL A 255 6.34 -5.56 -16.21
C VAL A 255 6.34 -5.84 -17.71
N THR A 256 7.49 -6.15 -18.31
CA THR A 256 7.59 -6.40 -19.75
C THR A 256 6.81 -7.63 -20.19
N ASN A 257 6.85 -8.71 -19.39
CA ASN A 257 6.26 -10.01 -19.76
C ASN A 257 4.80 -10.14 -19.29
N LEU A 258 4.46 -9.63 -18.11
CA LEU A 258 3.14 -9.79 -17.49
C LEU A 258 2.25 -8.55 -17.66
N GLY A 259 2.83 -7.39 -17.98
CA GLY A 259 2.07 -6.15 -18.14
C GLY A 259 1.77 -5.46 -16.81
N SER A 260 0.50 -5.09 -16.59
CA SER A 260 0.00 -4.41 -15.38
C SER A 260 0.54 -2.99 -15.17
N LEU A 261 1.06 -2.32 -16.20
CA LEU A 261 1.43 -0.92 -16.10
C LEU A 261 0.18 -0.05 -15.90
N MET A 262 0.32 1.00 -15.08
CA MET A 262 -0.73 1.99 -14.88
C MET A 262 -1.06 2.71 -16.20
N THR A 263 -2.34 3.02 -16.43
CA THR A 263 -2.72 3.82 -17.61
C THR A 263 -2.36 5.29 -17.44
N PRO A 264 -2.04 6.02 -18.52
CA PRO A 264 -1.68 7.44 -18.44
C PRO A 264 -2.78 8.31 -17.81
N GLN A 265 -4.05 7.99 -18.04
CA GLN A 265 -5.18 8.71 -17.44
C GLN A 265 -5.19 8.58 -15.92
N VAL A 266 -5.00 7.35 -15.42
CA VAL A 266 -4.92 7.09 -13.97
C VAL A 266 -3.69 7.77 -13.39
N ALA A 267 -2.53 7.66 -14.02
CA ALA A 267 -1.31 8.34 -13.58
C ALA A 267 -1.48 9.86 -13.47
N TYR A 268 -2.19 10.46 -14.43
CA TYR A 268 -2.52 11.89 -14.38
C TYR A 268 -3.43 12.22 -13.19
N MET A 269 -4.51 11.46 -12.99
CA MET A 269 -5.43 11.66 -11.84
C MET A 269 -4.70 11.49 -10.50
N GLU A 270 -3.84 10.49 -10.38
CA GLU A 270 -3.04 10.26 -9.16
C GLU A 270 -2.01 11.37 -8.94
N THR A 271 -1.44 11.93 -10.01
CA THR A 271 -0.57 13.11 -9.94
C THR A 271 -1.30 14.30 -9.31
N LEU A 272 -2.53 14.58 -9.75
CA LEU A 272 -3.37 15.64 -9.14
C LEU A 272 -3.74 15.30 -7.69
N GLY A 273 -3.99 14.03 -7.41
CA GLY A 273 -4.28 13.55 -6.06
C GLY A 273 -3.11 13.76 -5.08
N LEU A 274 -1.87 13.57 -5.54
CA LEU A 274 -0.67 13.84 -4.74
C LEU A 274 -0.57 15.30 -4.30
N ASP A 275 -0.97 16.26 -5.15
CA ASP A 275 -0.88 17.69 -4.88
C ASP A 275 -1.68 18.10 -3.62
N THR A 276 -2.80 17.45 -3.38
CA THR A 276 -3.70 17.75 -2.26
C THR A 276 -3.65 16.70 -1.14
N LEU A 277 -2.79 15.68 -1.26
CA LEU A 277 -2.78 14.55 -0.35
C LEU A 277 -2.61 14.95 1.12
N ALA A 278 -1.67 15.85 1.44
CA ALA A 278 -1.41 16.27 2.81
C ALA A 278 -2.62 16.98 3.45
N ILE A 279 -3.33 17.82 2.67
CA ILE A 279 -4.51 18.56 3.14
C ILE A 279 -5.65 17.58 3.42
N ARG A 280 -5.93 16.67 2.46
CA ARG A 280 -6.98 15.66 2.59
C ARG A 280 -6.71 14.71 3.75
N PHE A 281 -5.48 14.21 3.84
CA PHE A 281 -5.09 13.29 4.91
C PHE A 281 -5.30 13.90 6.30
N ARG A 282 -4.79 15.13 6.54
CA ARG A 282 -4.97 15.80 7.83
C ARG A 282 -6.44 15.98 8.19
N ARG A 283 -7.28 16.36 7.21
CA ARG A 283 -8.72 16.52 7.44
C ARG A 283 -9.38 15.19 7.77
N GLN A 284 -9.12 14.15 6.99
CA GLN A 284 -9.72 12.82 7.16
C GLN A 284 -9.28 12.17 8.48
N ALA A 285 -7.98 12.14 8.75
CA ALA A 285 -7.43 11.52 9.96
C ALA A 285 -7.81 12.30 11.23
N GLY A 286 -7.83 13.62 11.17
CA GLY A 286 -8.32 14.44 12.28
C GLY A 286 -9.81 14.24 12.56
N SER A 287 -10.63 14.09 11.52
CA SER A 287 -12.04 13.74 11.67
C SER A 287 -12.22 12.33 12.24
N ALA A 288 -11.41 11.36 11.80
CA ALA A 288 -11.46 9.97 12.29
C ALA A 288 -11.12 9.89 13.79
N LEU A 289 -10.06 10.58 14.23
CA LEU A 289 -9.69 10.64 15.64
C LEU A 289 -10.82 11.22 16.49
N TRP A 290 -11.34 12.38 16.07
CA TRP A 290 -12.44 13.02 16.80
C TRP A 290 -13.71 12.14 16.84
N LEU A 291 -14.09 11.52 15.72
CA LEU A 291 -15.25 10.61 15.67
C LEU A 291 -15.05 9.37 16.53
N ALA A 292 -13.85 8.77 16.52
CA ALA A 292 -13.55 7.63 17.38
C ALA A 292 -13.72 7.97 18.85
N GLN A 293 -13.24 9.15 19.30
CA GLN A 293 -13.43 9.66 20.66
C GLN A 293 -14.91 9.87 20.99
N GLN A 294 -15.71 10.44 20.07
CA GLN A 294 -17.15 10.61 20.31
C GLN A 294 -17.90 9.28 20.36
N CYS A 295 -17.52 8.31 19.54
CA CYS A 295 -18.13 6.98 19.51
C CYS A 295 -17.89 6.19 20.81
N GLN A 296 -16.77 6.42 21.53
CA GLN A 296 -16.52 5.80 22.83
C GLN A 296 -17.57 6.18 23.90
N ALA A 297 -18.24 7.31 23.73
CA ALA A 297 -19.27 7.78 24.66
C ALA A 297 -20.69 7.25 24.32
N LEU A 298 -20.85 6.51 23.23
CA LEU A 298 -22.16 5.96 22.82
C LEU A 298 -22.37 4.57 23.43
N PRO A 299 -23.39 4.37 24.28
CA PRO A 299 -23.59 3.11 25.02
C PRO A 299 -23.93 1.91 24.12
N GLU A 300 -24.42 2.15 22.91
CA GLU A 300 -24.72 1.11 21.93
C GLU A 300 -23.46 0.52 21.28
N ILE A 301 -22.35 1.25 21.31
CA ILE A 301 -21.07 0.82 20.78
C ILE A 301 -20.28 0.12 21.88
N LYS A 302 -20.04 -1.18 21.71
CA LYS A 302 -19.33 -2.00 22.71
C LYS A 302 -17.84 -1.73 22.77
N ARG A 303 -17.25 -1.40 21.64
CA ARG A 303 -15.81 -1.11 21.52
C ARG A 303 -15.57 -0.18 20.34
N VAL A 304 -14.66 0.75 20.52
CA VAL A 304 -14.07 1.53 19.44
C VAL A 304 -12.60 1.15 19.32
N ASN A 305 -12.15 0.79 18.12
CA ASN A 305 -10.75 0.46 17.89
C ASN A 305 -10.15 1.44 16.87
N TYR A 306 -9.21 2.24 17.33
CA TYR A 306 -8.43 3.17 16.52
C TYR A 306 -7.08 3.41 17.19
N THR A 307 -5.99 3.27 16.46
CA THR A 307 -4.62 3.33 16.99
C THR A 307 -4.19 4.72 17.44
N GLY A 308 -5.01 5.74 17.21
CA GLY A 308 -4.84 7.10 17.74
C GLY A 308 -5.55 7.38 19.08
N LEU A 309 -6.27 6.41 19.65
CA LEU A 309 -6.87 6.53 20.99
C LEU A 309 -5.86 6.10 22.06
N GLU A 310 -5.78 6.85 23.17
CA GLU A 310 -4.80 6.62 24.25
C GLU A 310 -4.98 5.26 24.96
N ASP A 311 -6.18 4.73 24.99
CA ASP A 311 -6.52 3.42 25.56
C ASP A 311 -6.27 2.24 24.59
N ASN A 312 -5.85 2.52 23.34
CA ASN A 312 -5.52 1.48 22.38
C ASN A 312 -4.17 0.83 22.73
N PRO A 313 -4.06 -0.52 22.75
CA PRO A 313 -2.82 -1.20 23.10
C PRO A 313 -1.63 -0.85 22.19
N PHE A 314 -1.88 -0.35 20.98
CA PHE A 314 -0.85 0.06 20.04
C PHE A 314 -0.60 1.57 19.99
N TYR A 315 -1.24 2.36 20.90
CA TYR A 315 -1.17 3.83 20.84
C TYR A 315 0.25 4.38 20.85
N GLU A 316 1.08 3.95 21.81
CA GLU A 316 2.45 4.47 21.94
C GLU A 316 3.32 4.10 20.73
N LEU A 317 3.23 2.86 20.24
CA LEU A 317 3.95 2.43 19.05
C LEU A 317 3.45 3.17 17.79
N SER A 318 2.14 3.30 17.63
CA SER A 318 1.52 4.04 16.53
C SER A 318 1.95 5.50 16.53
N LYS A 319 1.93 6.16 17.69
CA LYS A 319 2.35 7.55 17.86
C LYS A 319 3.84 7.74 17.57
N ALA A 320 4.68 6.82 18.01
CA ALA A 320 6.12 6.86 17.74
C ALA A 320 6.44 6.73 16.24
N GLN A 321 5.69 5.90 15.49
CA GLN A 321 5.93 5.64 14.08
C GLN A 321 5.21 6.61 13.14
N PHE A 322 3.96 7.00 13.45
CA PHE A 322 3.07 7.72 12.54
C PHE A 322 2.62 9.09 13.06
N GLY A 323 3.04 9.47 14.26
CA GLY A 323 2.60 10.72 14.91
C GLY A 323 1.17 10.62 15.45
N SER A 324 0.51 11.76 15.59
CA SER A 324 -0.83 11.84 16.21
C SER A 324 -1.99 11.42 15.30
N LEU A 325 -1.74 11.18 14.02
CA LEU A 325 -2.78 10.87 13.02
C LEU A 325 -2.40 9.62 12.23
N PRO A 326 -2.66 8.40 12.76
CA PRO A 326 -2.22 7.14 12.16
C PRO A 326 -3.07 6.66 10.97
N GLY A 327 -3.99 7.47 10.46
CA GLY A 327 -4.86 7.15 9.33
C GLY A 327 -6.30 7.58 9.57
N ALA A 328 -7.17 7.33 8.58
CA ALA A 328 -8.57 7.76 8.61
C ALA A 328 -9.55 6.58 8.63
N VAL A 329 -9.16 5.47 9.25
CA VAL A 329 -10.02 4.29 9.47
C VAL A 329 -10.03 3.93 10.94
N PHE A 330 -11.24 3.67 11.45
CA PHE A 330 -11.44 3.03 12.74
C PHE A 330 -12.54 1.98 12.65
N THR A 331 -12.64 1.12 13.64
CA THR A 331 -13.72 0.13 13.72
C THR A 331 -14.53 0.32 14.99
N ILE A 332 -15.80 -0.07 14.91
CA ILE A 332 -16.70 -0.18 16.06
C ILE A 332 -17.23 -1.61 16.14
N ASP A 333 -17.36 -2.12 17.34
CA ASP A 333 -18.03 -3.39 17.59
C ASP A 333 -19.42 -3.13 18.19
N LEU A 334 -20.42 -3.78 17.63
CA LEU A 334 -21.80 -3.73 18.08
C LEU A 334 -22.18 -5.04 18.80
N GLU A 335 -23.44 -5.16 19.26
CA GLU A 335 -23.89 -6.31 20.03
C GLU A 335 -23.85 -7.64 19.27
N SER A 336 -24.19 -7.59 17.96
CA SER A 336 -24.25 -8.76 17.09
C SER A 336 -23.98 -8.39 15.63
N LYS A 337 -23.87 -9.40 14.79
CA LYS A 337 -23.78 -9.25 13.33
C LYS A 337 -25.01 -8.52 12.76
N GLU A 338 -26.18 -8.88 13.26
CA GLU A 338 -27.46 -8.28 12.84
C GLU A 338 -27.52 -6.80 13.23
N ALA A 339 -27.02 -6.44 14.42
CA ALA A 339 -26.90 -5.06 14.86
C ALA A 339 -25.92 -4.28 13.96
N ALA A 340 -24.78 -4.91 13.58
CA ALA A 340 -23.82 -4.32 12.66
C ALA A 340 -24.43 -4.05 11.27
N TRP A 341 -25.21 -4.96 10.74
CA TRP A 341 -25.92 -4.79 9.48
C TRP A 341 -26.99 -3.73 9.56
N ALA A 342 -27.84 -3.75 10.63
CA ALA A 342 -28.88 -2.76 10.85
C ALA A 342 -28.30 -1.34 10.98
N PHE A 343 -27.16 -1.20 11.68
CA PHE A 343 -26.42 0.06 11.74
C PHE A 343 -26.03 0.56 10.34
N ILE A 344 -25.37 -0.30 9.55
CA ILE A 344 -24.94 0.08 8.19
C ILE A 344 -26.14 0.44 7.32
N ASP A 345 -27.27 -0.23 7.46
CA ASP A 345 -28.48 0.02 6.66
C ASP A 345 -29.17 1.34 7.01
N LYS A 346 -29.07 1.79 8.27
CA LYS A 346 -29.62 3.06 8.74
C LYS A 346 -28.77 4.30 8.36
N LEU A 347 -27.48 4.11 7.99
CA LEU A 347 -26.61 5.23 7.61
C LEU A 347 -27.16 5.97 6.38
N GLN A 348 -27.19 7.31 6.45
CA GLN A 348 -27.70 8.20 5.41
C GLN A 348 -26.58 8.97 4.66
N ILE A 349 -25.55 9.40 5.36
CA ILE A 349 -24.40 10.14 4.81
C ILE A 349 -23.27 9.18 4.47
N ILE A 350 -22.85 8.34 5.43
CA ILE A 350 -21.79 7.35 5.26
C ILE A 350 -22.27 6.26 4.29
N ARG A 351 -21.48 6.00 3.24
CA ARG A 351 -21.88 5.12 2.13
C ARG A 351 -21.47 3.67 2.37
N ARG A 352 -22.32 2.75 1.95
CA ARG A 352 -22.04 1.29 1.90
C ARG A 352 -21.16 0.97 0.70
N ALA A 353 -19.82 0.97 0.89
CA ALA A 353 -18.87 0.68 -0.18
C ALA A 353 -17.54 0.18 0.38
N THR A 354 -16.85 -0.66 -0.38
CA THR A 354 -15.65 -1.39 0.07
C THR A 354 -14.36 -0.58 0.01
N ASN A 355 -14.32 0.63 -0.55
CA ASN A 355 -13.09 1.41 -0.64
C ASN A 355 -12.62 1.91 0.76
N LEU A 356 -11.42 2.50 0.79
CA LEU A 356 -10.81 3.17 1.96
C LEU A 356 -10.29 4.53 1.53
N PHE A 357 -10.28 5.48 2.49
CA PHE A 357 -9.65 6.79 2.29
C PHE A 357 -10.15 7.55 1.05
N ASP A 358 -11.37 7.25 0.65
CA ASP A 358 -12.10 8.02 -0.35
C ASP A 358 -12.42 9.40 0.22
N ARG A 359 -12.75 10.37 -0.64
CA ARG A 359 -13.26 11.67 -0.21
C ARG A 359 -14.63 11.57 0.49
N LYS A 360 -15.34 10.46 0.31
CA LYS A 360 -16.60 10.11 0.98
C LYS A 360 -16.36 9.14 2.10
N SER A 361 -17.08 9.29 3.19
CA SER A 361 -17.09 8.35 4.29
C SER A 361 -17.80 7.04 3.89
N LEU A 362 -17.18 5.92 4.26
CA LEU A 362 -17.61 4.58 3.86
C LEU A 362 -17.70 3.64 5.05
N ALA A 363 -18.69 2.75 5.02
CA ALA A 363 -18.89 1.70 6.00
C ALA A 363 -18.98 0.33 5.34
N ILE A 364 -18.38 -0.67 5.96
CA ILE A 364 -18.56 -2.09 5.61
C ILE A 364 -18.59 -2.95 6.87
N HIS A 365 -19.16 -4.14 6.74
CA HIS A 365 -19.03 -5.24 7.70
C HIS A 365 -17.96 -6.20 7.19
N PRO A 366 -16.71 -6.17 7.72
CA PRO A 366 -15.57 -6.88 7.14
C PRO A 366 -15.79 -8.38 6.98
N ALA A 367 -16.30 -9.04 8.03
CA ALA A 367 -16.50 -10.49 8.05
C ALA A 367 -17.45 -11.01 6.96
N SER A 368 -18.44 -10.21 6.51
CA SER A 368 -19.36 -10.63 5.43
C SER A 368 -19.06 -9.99 4.07
N THR A 369 -17.98 -9.23 3.96
CA THR A 369 -17.58 -8.56 2.70
C THR A 369 -16.16 -8.93 2.28
N ILE A 370 -15.15 -8.21 2.72
CA ILE A 370 -13.74 -8.44 2.33
C ILE A 370 -13.16 -9.76 2.85
N PHE A 371 -13.81 -10.38 3.85
CA PHE A 371 -13.51 -11.72 4.37
C PHE A 371 -14.69 -12.71 4.18
N GLY A 372 -15.69 -12.35 3.37
CA GLY A 372 -16.91 -13.14 3.20
C GLY A 372 -16.73 -14.52 2.55
N LEU A 373 -15.55 -14.81 1.99
CA LEU A 373 -15.19 -16.12 1.47
C LEU A 373 -14.35 -16.96 2.46
N PHE A 374 -13.99 -16.41 3.60
CA PHE A 374 -13.28 -17.11 4.68
C PHE A 374 -14.27 -17.79 5.60
N THR A 375 -13.89 -18.94 6.17
CA THR A 375 -14.72 -19.61 7.17
C THR A 375 -14.73 -18.81 8.48
N PRO A 376 -15.72 -19.06 9.38
CA PRO A 376 -15.73 -18.42 10.70
C PRO A 376 -14.44 -18.66 11.50
N GLU A 377 -13.85 -19.85 11.39
CA GLU A 377 -12.60 -20.23 12.05
C GLU A 377 -11.43 -19.40 11.50
N GLN A 378 -11.34 -19.27 10.17
CA GLN A 378 -10.33 -18.43 9.52
C GLN A 378 -10.48 -16.95 9.90
N CYS A 379 -11.73 -16.45 9.96
CA CYS A 379 -11.99 -15.09 10.44
C CYS A 379 -11.55 -14.89 11.91
N ALA A 380 -11.77 -15.89 12.75
CA ALA A 380 -11.33 -15.86 14.15
C ALA A 380 -9.81 -15.85 14.29
N GLU A 381 -9.10 -16.71 13.54
CA GLU A 381 -7.63 -16.74 13.48
C GLU A 381 -7.05 -15.40 13.01
N MET A 382 -7.72 -14.74 12.10
CA MET A 382 -7.34 -13.42 11.57
C MET A 382 -7.85 -12.26 12.43
N SER A 383 -8.50 -12.52 13.57
CA SER A 383 -9.09 -11.51 14.46
C SER A 383 -10.09 -10.57 13.75
N VAL A 384 -10.99 -11.14 12.96
CA VAL A 384 -12.08 -10.44 12.25
C VAL A 384 -13.43 -10.88 12.80
N PRO A 385 -13.92 -10.28 13.92
CA PRO A 385 -15.18 -10.69 14.53
C PRO A 385 -16.39 -10.26 13.70
N GLY A 386 -17.47 -11.03 13.82
CA GLY A 386 -18.75 -10.77 13.13
C GLY A 386 -19.53 -9.58 13.67
N THR A 387 -19.07 -8.91 14.73
CA THR A 387 -19.71 -7.73 15.33
C THR A 387 -19.14 -6.41 14.82
N THR A 388 -18.06 -6.47 14.05
CA THR A 388 -17.26 -5.30 13.67
C THR A 388 -17.81 -4.59 12.44
N VAL A 389 -17.96 -3.28 12.54
CA VAL A 389 -18.13 -2.35 11.41
C VAL A 389 -16.86 -1.54 11.23
N ARG A 390 -16.32 -1.48 10.01
CA ARG A 390 -15.19 -0.61 9.65
C ARG A 390 -15.71 0.68 9.04
N LEU A 391 -15.29 1.81 9.58
CA LEU A 391 -15.58 3.16 9.11
C LEU A 391 -14.31 3.77 8.50
N SER A 392 -14.38 4.16 7.24
CA SER A 392 -13.34 4.95 6.56
C SER A 392 -13.84 6.36 6.36
N ILE A 393 -13.17 7.34 6.98
CA ILE A 393 -13.68 8.71 7.09
C ILE A 393 -13.23 9.55 5.91
N GLY A 394 -14.20 10.26 5.32
CA GLY A 394 -14.03 11.15 4.19
C GLY A 394 -13.76 12.61 4.58
N LEU A 395 -14.23 13.53 3.75
CA LEU A 395 -14.00 14.97 3.87
C LEU A 395 -15.22 15.74 4.37
N GLU A 396 -16.33 15.06 4.63
CA GLU A 396 -17.57 15.64 5.13
C GLU A 396 -17.35 16.37 6.48
N ALA A 397 -18.29 17.21 6.89
CA ALA A 397 -18.28 17.79 8.21
C ALA A 397 -18.40 16.66 9.24
N ARG A 398 -17.47 16.58 10.18
CA ARG A 398 -17.40 15.50 11.17
C ARG A 398 -18.60 15.50 12.10
N GLU A 399 -19.18 16.67 12.33
CA GLU A 399 -20.39 16.86 13.12
C GLU A 399 -21.59 16.18 12.47
N ASP A 400 -21.75 16.30 11.14
CA ASP A 400 -22.80 15.62 10.39
C ASP A 400 -22.60 14.10 10.38
N LEU A 401 -21.35 13.64 10.27
CA LEU A 401 -21.00 12.22 10.36
C LEU A 401 -21.33 11.64 11.76
N LEU A 402 -21.10 12.41 12.82
CA LEU A 402 -21.45 11.99 14.19
C LEU A 402 -22.96 11.84 14.35
N GLU A 403 -23.75 12.77 13.82
CA GLU A 403 -25.21 12.67 13.89
C GLU A 403 -25.73 11.48 13.04
N ASP A 404 -25.09 11.19 11.91
CA ASP A 404 -25.41 10.00 11.10
C ASP A 404 -25.11 8.71 11.87
N ILE A 405 -23.98 8.63 12.57
CA ILE A 405 -23.65 7.49 13.45
C ILE A 405 -24.65 7.38 14.59
N LYS A 406 -24.96 8.47 15.32
CA LYS A 406 -25.87 8.47 16.47
C LYS A 406 -27.29 8.03 16.11
N GLN A 407 -27.81 8.42 14.93
CA GLN A 407 -29.15 7.99 14.52
C GLN A 407 -29.15 6.53 14.07
N ALA A 408 -28.03 6.02 13.56
CA ALA A 408 -27.91 4.66 13.04
C ALA A 408 -27.68 3.60 14.14
N VAL A 409 -27.07 3.94 15.28
CA VAL A 409 -26.89 3.00 16.42
C VAL A 409 -28.15 2.78 17.24
N LYS A 410 -29.13 3.72 17.18
CA LYS A 410 -30.45 3.59 17.80
C LYS A 410 -31.34 2.63 17.00
#